data_94b209016b93b171b150d8024202d08b
#
_entry.id   94b209016b93b171b150d8024202d08b
#
_cell.length_a   1.000
_cell.length_b   1.000
_cell.length_c   1.000
_cell.angle_alpha   90.00
_cell.angle_beta   90.00
_cell.angle_gamma   90.00
#
_symmetry.space_group_name_H-M   'P 1'
#
loop_
_entity.id
_entity.type
_entity.pdbx_description
1 polymer ?
#
loop_
_entity_poly.entity_id
_entity_poly.type
_entity_poly.pdbx_seq_one_letter_code
_entity_poly.pdbx_strand_id
1 'polypeptide(L)'
;MFLDFKVFVKYVLGCLNFFFLKFSSKDRSSLFFVLLSQRNLYFFFLHLRLSSRFFFYQLVDLFAYELATSSSLSVNNLPKRDSSSTVLVYNFHGCKLQERFLVFSFLQDRASSFTSLVELYPNCAWLEREAGELHMITFEGKKDVRNLMLAYGESNAPFRKSFPSIGTRELFYDGLNDVLVQETVSTQI
;
A
#
# COMPACT_ATOMS: atom_id res chain seq x y z
N MET A 1 -10.83 -20.52 18.58
CA MET A 1 -11.03 -19.57 17.47
C MET A 1 -9.74 -18.77 17.14
N PHE A 2 -8.99 -18.25 18.12
CA PHE A 2 -7.64 -17.66 17.91
C PHE A 2 -6.61 -18.67 17.35
N LEU A 3 -6.75 -19.93 17.72
CA LEU A 3 -5.91 -21.02 17.17
C LEU A 3 -6.15 -21.19 15.67
N ASP A 4 -7.39 -21.01 15.21
CA ASP A 4 -7.80 -21.31 13.83
C ASP A 4 -7.20 -20.33 12.81
N PHE A 5 -7.12 -19.03 13.12
CA PHE A 5 -6.49 -18.07 12.21
C PHE A 5 -4.98 -18.29 12.12
N LYS A 6 -4.33 -18.54 13.27
CA LYS A 6 -2.90 -18.91 13.29
C LYS A 6 -2.62 -20.21 12.54
N VAL A 7 -3.50 -21.21 12.71
CA VAL A 7 -3.38 -22.51 12.03
C VAL A 7 -3.65 -22.34 10.55
N PHE A 8 -4.64 -21.56 10.15
CA PHE A 8 -4.92 -21.25 8.73
C PHE A 8 -3.76 -20.51 8.10
N VAL A 9 -3.31 -19.44 8.72
CA VAL A 9 -2.14 -18.68 8.27
C VAL A 9 -0.93 -19.61 8.19
N LYS A 10 -0.71 -20.48 9.16
CA LYS A 10 0.37 -21.47 9.15
C LYS A 10 0.19 -22.56 8.09
N TYR A 11 -1.05 -22.96 7.79
CA TYR A 11 -1.35 -24.00 6.80
C TYR A 11 -1.31 -23.46 5.37
N VAL A 12 -1.91 -22.31 5.11
CA VAL A 12 -1.85 -21.64 3.79
C VAL A 12 -0.46 -21.07 3.55
N LEU A 13 0.23 -20.64 4.60
CA LEU A 13 1.53 -20.01 4.56
C LEU A 13 2.68 -20.99 4.78
N GLY A 14 2.42 -22.20 5.28
CA GLY A 14 3.44 -23.25 5.40
C GLY A 14 4.06 -23.68 4.07
N CYS A 15 3.33 -23.47 2.96
CA CYS A 15 3.81 -23.67 1.60
C CYS A 15 4.56 -22.47 1.02
N LEU A 16 4.57 -21.31 1.70
CA LEU A 16 4.97 -20.04 1.14
C LEU A 16 5.80 -19.28 2.18
N ASN A 17 7.07 -19.41 2.29
CA ASN A 17 8.02 -18.71 3.21
C ASN A 17 7.55 -17.36 3.77
N PHE A 18 6.83 -17.35 4.90
CA PHE A 18 6.25 -16.14 5.50
C PHE A 18 6.74 -15.86 6.91
N PHE A 19 6.88 -14.58 7.21
CA PHE A 19 7.11 -14.09 8.56
C PHE A 19 5.81 -13.55 9.15
N PHE A 20 5.40 -14.15 10.26
CA PHE A 20 4.24 -13.73 11.04
C PHE A 20 4.71 -12.99 12.28
N LEU A 21 4.39 -11.71 12.37
CA LEU A 21 4.65 -10.90 13.54
C LEU A 21 3.33 -10.62 14.26
N LYS A 22 3.21 -11.08 15.49
CA LYS A 22 2.08 -10.76 16.36
C LYS A 22 2.47 -9.62 17.28
N PHE A 23 1.79 -8.48 17.18
CA PHE A 23 1.76 -7.48 18.24
C PHE A 23 0.44 -7.60 19.00
N SER A 24 0.53 -7.85 20.31
CA SER A 24 -0.61 -7.79 21.21
C SER A 24 -0.60 -6.41 21.85
N SER A 25 -1.56 -5.56 21.50
CA SER A 25 -1.84 -4.38 22.33
C SER A 25 -2.60 -4.82 23.58
N LYS A 26 -2.42 -4.12 24.69
CA LYS A 26 -3.16 -4.34 25.95
C LYS A 26 -4.66 -4.07 25.80
N ASP A 27 -5.07 -3.41 24.72
CA ASP A 27 -6.45 -3.10 24.41
C ASP A 27 -7.14 -4.27 23.69
N ARG A 28 -8.47 -4.36 23.83
CA ARG A 28 -9.32 -5.47 23.38
C ARG A 28 -9.26 -5.79 21.89
N SER A 29 -8.61 -4.96 21.06
CA SER A 29 -8.44 -5.19 19.62
C SER A 29 -7.10 -5.88 19.35
N SER A 30 -7.14 -7.12 18.89
CA SER A 30 -5.93 -7.81 18.43
C SER A 30 -5.53 -7.32 17.05
N LEU A 31 -4.32 -6.81 16.95
CA LEU A 31 -3.73 -6.38 15.68
C LEU A 31 -2.75 -7.46 15.20
N PHE A 32 -2.93 -7.95 14.00
CA PHE A 32 -2.06 -8.95 13.40
C PHE A 32 -1.32 -8.36 12.19
N PHE A 33 -0.07 -8.73 12.04
CA PHE A 33 0.77 -8.34 10.91
C PHE A 33 1.17 -9.57 10.10
N VAL A 34 0.98 -9.51 8.80
CA VAL A 34 1.35 -10.57 7.85
C VAL A 34 2.26 -9.97 6.80
N LEU A 35 3.43 -10.54 6.60
CA LEU A 35 4.37 -10.15 5.57
C LEU A 35 4.24 -11.10 4.39
N LEU A 36 3.93 -10.59 3.20
CA LEU A 36 3.74 -11.36 2.00
C LEU A 36 4.68 -10.93 0.88
N SER A 37 5.17 -11.91 0.12
CA SER A 37 5.82 -11.62 -1.14
C SER A 37 4.77 -11.22 -2.18
N GLN A 38 5.14 -10.35 -3.11
CA GLN A 38 4.29 -9.87 -4.19
C GLN A 38 3.60 -11.00 -4.98
N ARG A 39 4.34 -12.07 -5.31
CA ARG A 39 3.83 -13.22 -6.08
C ARG A 39 2.68 -13.96 -5.41
N ASN A 40 2.69 -14.02 -4.08
CA ASN A 40 1.76 -14.81 -3.30
C ASN A 40 0.56 -13.99 -2.77
N LEU A 41 0.59 -12.69 -2.98
CA LEU A 41 -0.38 -11.75 -2.47
C LEU A 41 -1.80 -12.07 -2.99
N TYR A 42 -1.96 -12.23 -4.30
CA TYR A 42 -3.25 -12.51 -4.92
C TYR A 42 -3.86 -13.84 -4.43
N PHE A 43 -3.05 -14.90 -4.39
CA PHE A 43 -3.51 -16.21 -3.91
C PHE A 43 -3.92 -16.18 -2.44
N PHE A 44 -3.21 -15.42 -1.60
CA PHE A 44 -3.58 -15.23 -0.22
C PHE A 44 -4.95 -14.57 -0.08
N PHE A 45 -5.20 -13.49 -0.79
CA PHE A 45 -6.48 -12.78 -0.74
C PHE A 45 -7.62 -13.58 -1.37
N LEU A 46 -7.33 -14.35 -2.42
CA LEU A 46 -8.29 -15.28 -3.00
C LEU A 46 -8.73 -16.33 -1.97
N HIS A 47 -7.79 -16.95 -1.25
CA HIS A 47 -8.09 -17.88 -0.18
C HIS A 47 -8.86 -17.21 0.97
N LEU A 48 -8.49 -16.01 1.35
CA LEU A 48 -9.18 -15.25 2.38
C LEU A 48 -10.64 -14.99 1.99
N ARG A 49 -10.89 -14.61 0.74
CA ARG A 49 -12.23 -14.31 0.22
C ARG A 49 -13.09 -15.55 0.05
N LEU A 50 -12.53 -16.64 -0.43
CA LEU A 50 -13.27 -17.89 -0.68
C LEU A 50 -13.47 -18.75 0.57
N SER A 51 -12.71 -18.51 1.63
CA SER A 51 -12.85 -19.27 2.86
C SER A 51 -14.11 -18.88 3.62
N SER A 52 -15.00 -19.83 3.87
CA SER A 52 -16.20 -19.62 4.67
C SER A 52 -15.92 -19.15 6.11
N ARG A 53 -14.74 -19.45 6.65
CA ARG A 53 -14.30 -19.02 7.98
C ARG A 53 -13.90 -17.55 8.03
N PHE A 54 -13.34 -17.01 6.91
CA PHE A 54 -12.77 -15.66 6.83
C PHE A 54 -13.57 -14.72 5.93
N PHE A 55 -14.68 -15.17 5.40
CA PHE A 55 -15.57 -14.36 4.55
C PHE A 55 -15.96 -13.01 5.15
N PHE A 56 -15.93 -12.89 6.47
CA PHE A 56 -16.30 -11.69 7.21
C PHE A 56 -15.21 -10.61 7.27
N TYR A 57 -14.03 -10.85 6.70
CA TYR A 57 -12.99 -9.84 6.63
C TYR A 57 -13.22 -8.92 5.43
N GLN A 58 -13.35 -7.64 5.75
CA GLN A 58 -13.53 -6.58 4.77
C GLN A 58 -12.22 -5.80 4.63
N LEU A 59 -11.82 -5.50 3.40
CA LEU A 59 -10.76 -4.55 3.15
C LEU A 59 -11.27 -3.15 3.50
N VAL A 60 -10.61 -2.50 4.43
CA VAL A 60 -10.96 -1.15 4.87
C VAL A 60 -10.16 -0.11 4.13
N ASP A 61 -8.85 -0.37 4.01
CA ASP A 61 -7.92 0.62 3.49
C ASP A 61 -6.72 -0.05 2.80
N LEU A 62 -6.09 0.69 1.90
CA LEU A 62 -4.87 0.33 1.22
C LEU A 62 -4.01 1.59 1.11
N PHE A 63 -2.81 1.54 1.64
CA PHE A 63 -1.89 2.66 1.57
C PHE A 63 -0.47 2.18 1.31
N ALA A 64 0.35 3.06 0.80
CA ALA A 64 1.75 2.80 0.54
C ALA A 64 2.64 3.79 1.29
N TYR A 65 3.87 3.38 1.56
CA TYR A 65 4.90 4.28 2.08
C TYR A 65 6.29 3.82 1.63
N GLU A 66 7.20 4.76 1.56
CA GLU A 66 8.58 4.51 1.16
C GLU A 66 9.46 4.37 2.41
N LEU A 67 10.21 3.26 2.51
CA LEU A 67 11.15 3.05 3.62
C LEU A 67 12.36 3.97 3.45
N ALA A 68 12.73 4.64 4.55
CA ALA A 68 14.01 5.33 4.60
C ALA A 68 15.13 4.31 4.77
N THR A 69 16.20 4.50 4.01
CA THR A 69 17.44 3.70 4.13
C THR A 69 18.27 4.04 5.37
N SER A 70 17.73 4.79 6.33
CA SER A 70 18.42 5.07 7.58
C SER A 70 18.57 3.78 8.39
N SER A 71 19.79 3.39 8.58
CA SER A 71 20.34 2.21 9.24
C SER A 71 19.95 1.98 10.73
N SER A 72 18.98 2.70 11.27
CA SER A 72 18.65 2.68 12.69
C SER A 72 17.42 1.84 13.07
N LEU A 73 16.65 1.37 12.12
CA LEU A 73 15.55 0.44 12.38
C LEU A 73 15.92 -0.96 11.86
N SER A 74 16.86 -1.59 12.55
CA SER A 74 17.08 -3.04 12.43
C SER A 74 15.90 -3.78 13.03
N VAL A 75 14.79 -3.82 12.31
CA VAL A 75 13.84 -4.92 12.50
C VAL A 75 14.57 -6.15 11.97
N ASN A 76 15.09 -6.95 12.89
CA ASN A 76 16.08 -8.01 12.69
C ASN A 76 15.73 -9.11 11.68
N ASN A 77 14.62 -8.99 10.96
CA ASN A 77 14.11 -10.00 10.02
C ASN A 77 13.68 -9.45 8.65
N LEU A 78 13.91 -8.17 8.37
CA LEU A 78 13.64 -7.64 7.03
C LEU A 78 14.88 -7.84 6.16
N PRO A 79 14.73 -8.33 4.92
CA PRO A 79 15.85 -8.42 4.00
C PRO A 79 16.47 -7.03 3.83
N LYS A 80 17.77 -6.90 4.08
CA LYS A 80 18.53 -5.69 3.75
C LYS A 80 18.38 -5.47 2.25
N ARG A 81 17.65 -4.44 1.89
CA ARG A 81 17.48 -4.01 0.49
C ARG A 81 17.96 -2.60 0.29
N ASP A 82 18.58 -2.44 -0.84
CA ASP A 82 19.14 -1.20 -1.32
C ASP A 82 18.04 -0.14 -1.50
N SER A 83 18.37 1.07 -1.09
CA SER A 83 17.73 2.37 -1.33
C SER A 83 16.30 2.39 -1.90
N SER A 84 15.35 2.82 -1.07
CA SER A 84 13.96 3.15 -1.42
C SER A 84 13.06 1.98 -1.83
N SER A 85 12.83 1.03 -0.93
CA SER A 85 11.77 0.04 -1.13
C SER A 85 10.41 0.64 -0.74
N THR A 86 9.46 0.59 -1.66
CA THR A 86 8.07 0.95 -1.39
C THR A 86 7.35 -0.23 -0.77
N VAL A 87 6.63 0.03 0.31
CA VAL A 87 5.82 -0.97 1.02
C VAL A 87 4.36 -0.66 0.78
N LEU A 88 3.61 -1.66 0.34
CA LEU A 88 2.16 -1.60 0.20
C LEU A 88 1.51 -2.32 1.38
N VAL A 89 0.55 -1.67 2.02
CA VAL A 89 -0.13 -2.16 3.21
C VAL A 89 -1.62 -2.27 2.95
N TYR A 90 -2.15 -3.45 3.16
CA TYR A 90 -3.58 -3.71 3.12
C TYR A 90 -4.13 -3.86 4.53
N ASN A 91 -5.13 -3.07 4.87
CA ASN A 91 -5.77 -3.06 6.18
C ASN A 91 -7.14 -3.77 6.09
N PHE A 92 -7.27 -4.86 6.81
CA PHE A 92 -8.49 -5.65 6.90
C PHE A 92 -9.13 -5.56 8.27
N HIS A 93 -10.45 -5.51 8.29
CA HIS A 93 -11.25 -5.54 9.49
C HIS A 93 -12.18 -6.75 9.49
N GLY A 94 -12.18 -7.50 10.57
CA GLY A 94 -13.09 -8.63 10.81
C GLY A 94 -14.35 -8.17 11.51
N CYS A 95 -15.49 -8.17 10.81
CA CYS A 95 -16.74 -7.67 11.33
C CYS A 95 -17.26 -8.43 12.56
N LYS A 96 -16.95 -9.73 12.69
CA LYS A 96 -17.43 -10.55 13.83
C LYS A 96 -16.59 -10.41 15.09
N LEU A 97 -15.28 -10.26 14.95
CA LEU A 97 -14.34 -10.33 16.06
C LEU A 97 -13.75 -8.98 16.45
N GLN A 98 -14.10 -7.92 15.71
CA GLN A 98 -13.52 -6.59 15.84
C GLN A 98 -11.96 -6.62 15.79
N GLU A 99 -11.44 -7.59 15.08
CA GLU A 99 -9.99 -7.76 14.88
C GLU A 99 -9.55 -7.03 13.62
N ARG A 100 -8.34 -6.51 13.65
CA ARG A 100 -7.70 -5.92 12.47
C ARG A 100 -6.45 -6.72 12.13
N PHE A 101 -6.22 -6.92 10.83
CA PHE A 101 -4.94 -7.42 10.38
C PHE A 101 -4.41 -6.59 9.22
N LEU A 102 -3.11 -6.41 9.23
CA LEU A 102 -2.38 -5.67 8.23
C LEU A 102 -1.52 -6.63 7.43
N VAL A 103 -1.61 -6.53 6.12
CA VAL A 103 -0.78 -7.31 5.19
C VAL A 103 0.21 -6.36 4.55
N PHE A 104 1.50 -6.63 4.75
CA PHE A 104 2.60 -5.86 4.19
C PHE A 104 3.18 -6.60 2.99
N SER A 105 3.35 -5.90 1.90
CA SER A 105 4.05 -6.41 0.72
C SER A 105 5.08 -5.41 0.23
N PHE A 106 6.27 -5.91 -0.09
CA PHE A 106 7.37 -5.08 -0.58
C PHE A 106 7.43 -5.11 -2.09
N LEU A 107 7.60 -3.94 -2.67
CA LEU A 107 7.98 -3.82 -4.07
C LEU A 107 9.45 -4.22 -4.21
N GLN A 108 9.70 -5.27 -5.00
CA GLN A 108 11.06 -5.80 -5.14
C GLN A 108 11.93 -4.88 -6.00
N ASP A 109 11.38 -4.44 -7.11
CA ASP A 109 12.03 -3.57 -8.06
C ASP A 109 11.08 -2.45 -8.47
N ARG A 110 11.60 -1.31 -8.91
CA ARG A 110 10.78 -0.20 -9.39
C ARG A 110 9.94 -0.54 -10.63
N ALA A 111 10.36 -1.52 -11.40
CA ALA A 111 9.65 -2.03 -12.56
C ALA A 111 8.64 -3.13 -12.21
N SER A 112 8.62 -3.59 -10.96
CA SER A 112 7.67 -4.62 -10.55
C SER A 112 6.29 -4.02 -10.29
N SER A 113 5.25 -4.79 -10.61
CA SER A 113 3.84 -4.41 -10.48
C SER A 113 3.15 -5.33 -9.48
N PHE A 114 2.13 -4.82 -8.80
CA PHE A 114 1.24 -5.64 -7.98
C PHE A 114 0.05 -6.12 -8.81
N THR A 115 -0.45 -7.31 -8.54
CA THR A 115 -1.72 -7.77 -9.11
C THR A 115 -2.87 -7.01 -8.45
N SER A 116 -3.77 -6.45 -9.26
CA SER A 116 -4.96 -5.75 -8.78
C SER A 116 -5.91 -6.69 -8.03
N LEU A 117 -6.48 -6.20 -6.93
CA LEU A 117 -7.44 -6.93 -6.11
C LEU A 117 -8.89 -6.48 -6.34
N VAL A 118 -9.15 -5.66 -7.35
CA VAL A 118 -10.48 -5.09 -7.63
C VAL A 118 -11.54 -6.16 -7.85
N GLU A 119 -11.17 -7.30 -8.43
CA GLU A 119 -12.09 -8.43 -8.64
C GLU A 119 -12.53 -9.09 -7.34
N LEU A 120 -11.65 -9.12 -6.34
CA LEU A 120 -11.92 -9.71 -5.03
C LEU A 120 -12.59 -8.71 -4.08
N TYR A 121 -12.13 -7.46 -4.13
CA TYR A 121 -12.57 -6.36 -3.28
C TYR A 121 -12.81 -5.10 -4.11
N PRO A 122 -14.06 -4.82 -4.52
CA PRO A 122 -14.37 -3.69 -5.41
C PRO A 122 -13.93 -2.32 -4.89
N ASN A 123 -13.89 -2.12 -3.57
CA ASN A 123 -13.41 -0.89 -2.96
C ASN A 123 -11.91 -0.62 -3.20
N CYS A 124 -11.12 -1.65 -3.55
CA CYS A 124 -9.73 -1.48 -3.99
C CYS A 124 -9.60 -0.58 -5.21
N ALA A 125 -10.63 -0.47 -6.04
CA ALA A 125 -10.54 0.29 -7.29
C ALA A 125 -10.07 1.73 -7.09
N TRP A 126 -10.55 2.40 -6.06
CA TRP A 126 -10.16 3.77 -5.72
C TRP A 126 -8.83 3.82 -4.97
N LEU A 127 -8.67 2.96 -3.98
CA LEU A 127 -7.48 2.89 -3.14
C LEU A 127 -6.21 2.54 -3.95
N GLU A 128 -6.31 1.63 -4.90
CA GLU A 128 -5.22 1.30 -5.81
C GLU A 128 -4.90 2.45 -6.78
N ARG A 129 -5.91 3.23 -7.22
CA ARG A 129 -5.67 4.44 -8.02
C ARG A 129 -4.90 5.46 -7.22
N GLU A 130 -5.32 5.72 -5.99
CA GLU A 130 -4.65 6.64 -5.07
C GLU A 130 -3.20 6.21 -4.80
N ALA A 131 -2.98 4.95 -4.41
CA ALA A 131 -1.64 4.43 -4.15
C ALA A 131 -0.76 4.44 -5.41
N GLY A 132 -1.32 4.11 -6.56
CA GLY A 132 -0.63 4.13 -7.85
C GLY A 132 -0.18 5.53 -8.24
N GLU A 133 -1.05 6.50 -8.10
CA GLU A 133 -0.80 7.89 -8.47
C GLU A 133 0.21 8.56 -7.53
N LEU A 134 0.01 8.45 -6.22
CA LEU A 134 0.83 9.14 -5.23
C LEU A 134 2.23 8.52 -5.03
N HIS A 135 2.39 7.23 -5.30
CA HIS A 135 3.65 6.50 -5.09
C HIS A 135 4.28 5.92 -6.37
N MET A 136 3.64 6.09 -7.55
CA MET A 136 4.04 5.45 -8.81
C MET A 136 4.07 3.92 -8.73
N ILE A 137 3.06 3.31 -8.12
CA ILE A 137 2.92 1.86 -8.05
C ILE A 137 2.02 1.40 -9.20
N THR A 138 2.47 0.42 -9.97
CA THR A 138 1.67 -0.15 -11.06
C THR A 138 0.89 -1.36 -10.57
N PHE A 139 -0.39 -1.44 -10.98
CA PHE A 139 -1.29 -2.55 -10.68
C PHE A 139 -1.69 -3.26 -11.97
N GLU A 140 -1.30 -4.52 -12.11
CA GLU A 140 -1.67 -5.35 -13.25
C GLU A 140 -3.12 -5.83 -13.16
N GLY A 141 -3.79 -5.93 -14.31
CA GLY A 141 -5.18 -6.38 -14.40
C GLY A 141 -6.22 -5.30 -14.07
N LYS A 142 -5.80 -4.08 -13.78
CA LYS A 142 -6.69 -2.97 -13.49
C LYS A 142 -7.24 -2.35 -14.77
N LYS A 143 -8.56 -2.19 -14.85
CA LYS A 143 -9.26 -1.62 -16.01
C LYS A 143 -9.23 -0.09 -16.02
N ASP A 144 -9.35 0.53 -14.87
CA ASP A 144 -9.39 2.00 -14.72
C ASP A 144 -8.12 2.50 -14.02
N VAL A 145 -7.27 3.19 -14.78
CA VAL A 145 -5.99 3.76 -14.33
C VAL A 145 -5.98 5.29 -14.35
N ARG A 146 -7.16 5.92 -14.46
CA ARG A 146 -7.25 7.39 -14.48
C ARG A 146 -6.81 7.98 -13.15
N ASN A 147 -6.22 9.17 -13.21
CA ASN A 147 -5.88 9.93 -12.02
C ASN A 147 -7.11 10.18 -11.14
N LEU A 148 -6.94 10.11 -9.83
CA LEU A 148 -7.99 10.31 -8.84
C LEU A 148 -7.82 11.64 -8.09
N MET A 149 -6.61 11.90 -7.60
CA MET A 149 -6.29 13.02 -6.72
C MET A 149 -5.51 14.12 -7.45
N LEU A 150 -4.65 13.75 -8.40
CA LEU A 150 -3.81 14.69 -9.13
C LEU A 150 -4.47 15.13 -10.45
N ALA A 151 -4.05 16.29 -10.93
CA ALA A 151 -4.49 16.79 -12.22
C ALA A 151 -4.04 15.85 -13.36
N TYR A 152 -4.84 15.80 -14.43
CA TYR A 152 -4.47 15.03 -15.61
C TYR A 152 -3.20 15.59 -16.27
N GLY A 153 -2.29 14.68 -16.63
CA GLY A 153 -0.99 15.05 -17.20
C GLY A 153 0.13 15.25 -16.17
N GLU A 154 -0.18 15.20 -14.88
CA GLU A 154 0.86 15.15 -13.85
C GLU A 154 1.43 13.74 -13.77
N SER A 155 2.74 13.63 -14.00
CA SER A 155 3.48 12.35 -13.91
C SER A 155 4.27 12.21 -12.61
N ASN A 156 4.11 13.16 -11.70
CA ASN A 156 4.88 13.21 -10.46
C ASN A 156 4.19 12.41 -9.36
N ALA A 157 4.99 11.77 -8.50
CA ALA A 157 4.51 11.03 -7.34
C ALA A 157 4.82 11.82 -6.05
N PRO A 158 3.88 12.62 -5.53
CA PRO A 158 4.15 13.57 -4.45
C PRO A 158 4.49 12.90 -3.11
N PHE A 159 4.13 11.63 -2.89
CA PHE A 159 4.45 10.91 -1.65
C PHE A 159 5.78 10.15 -1.70
N ARG A 160 6.50 10.26 -2.82
CA ARG A 160 7.87 9.74 -2.87
C ARG A 160 8.83 10.67 -2.17
N LYS A 161 9.83 10.12 -1.49
CA LYS A 161 10.88 10.90 -0.82
C LYS A 161 11.78 11.69 -1.76
N SER A 162 11.82 11.29 -3.03
CA SER A 162 12.52 12.04 -4.09
C SER A 162 11.75 13.25 -4.59
N PHE A 163 10.48 13.41 -4.20
CA PHE A 163 9.69 14.56 -4.60
C PHE A 163 10.10 15.80 -3.80
N PRO A 164 10.34 16.96 -4.46
CA PRO A 164 10.76 18.18 -3.77
C PRO A 164 9.64 18.71 -2.86
N SER A 165 9.99 19.17 -1.66
CA SER A 165 9.03 19.67 -0.67
C SER A 165 8.31 20.94 -1.12
N ILE A 166 8.91 21.71 -2.00
CA ILE A 166 8.35 22.96 -2.56
C ILE A 166 7.35 22.63 -3.69
N GLY A 167 7.39 21.42 -4.25
CA GLY A 167 6.63 21.06 -5.44
C GLY A 167 7.40 21.32 -6.72
N THR A 168 6.75 21.08 -7.86
CA THR A 168 7.34 21.24 -9.20
C THR A 168 6.76 22.42 -9.96
N ARG A 169 5.57 22.87 -9.56
CA ARG A 169 4.85 23.98 -10.19
C ARG A 169 4.23 24.86 -9.13
N GLU A 170 4.17 26.14 -9.43
CA GLU A 170 3.46 27.14 -8.64
C GLU A 170 2.35 27.79 -9.47
N LEU A 171 1.29 28.19 -8.80
CA LEU A 171 0.17 28.89 -9.38
C LEU A 171 0.09 30.27 -8.74
N PHE A 172 0.15 31.33 -9.55
CA PHE A 172 -0.02 32.70 -9.07
C PHE A 172 -0.96 33.47 -9.98
N TYR A 173 -1.54 34.53 -9.40
CA TYR A 173 -2.41 35.42 -10.14
C TYR A 173 -1.61 36.60 -10.65
N ASP A 174 -1.62 36.79 -11.98
CA ASP A 174 -1.05 37.96 -12.63
C ASP A 174 -2.10 39.09 -12.68
N GLY A 175 -1.95 40.08 -11.82
CA GLY A 175 -2.87 41.20 -11.73
C GLY A 175 -2.82 42.19 -12.90
N LEU A 176 -1.81 42.11 -13.78
CA LEU A 176 -1.72 42.94 -14.97
C LEU A 176 -2.57 42.42 -16.12
N ASN A 177 -2.56 41.10 -16.26
CA ASN A 177 -3.27 40.40 -17.36
C ASN A 177 -4.61 39.79 -16.91
N ASP A 178 -4.92 39.85 -15.62
CA ASP A 178 -6.11 39.26 -15.00
C ASP A 178 -6.24 37.76 -15.27
N VAL A 179 -5.11 37.02 -15.16
CA VAL A 179 -5.01 35.59 -15.51
C VAL A 179 -4.33 34.82 -14.39
N LEU A 180 -4.75 33.55 -14.22
CA LEU A 180 -4.00 32.59 -13.40
C LEU A 180 -2.87 31.99 -14.25
N VAL A 181 -1.64 32.15 -13.79
CA VAL A 181 -0.44 31.65 -14.48
C VAL A 181 0.13 30.49 -13.67
N GLN A 182 0.42 29.39 -14.37
CA GLN A 182 1.09 28.23 -13.81
C GLN A 182 2.50 28.11 -14.39
N GLU A 183 3.49 28.21 -13.53
CA GLU A 183 4.90 28.12 -13.91
C GLU A 183 5.64 27.05 -13.13
N THR A 184 6.82 26.69 -13.60
CA THR A 184 7.74 25.85 -12.83
C THR A 184 8.29 26.62 -11.64
N VAL A 185 8.34 25.97 -10.47
CA VAL A 185 8.90 26.61 -9.27
C VAL A 185 10.34 27.03 -9.53
N SER A 186 10.61 28.32 -9.45
CA SER A 186 11.94 28.89 -9.51
C SER A 186 12.44 29.12 -8.08
N THR A 187 13.28 28.22 -7.56
CA THR A 187 13.99 28.48 -6.31
C THR A 187 15.11 29.49 -6.59
N GLN A 188 14.95 30.71 -6.14
CA GLN A 188 16.11 31.60 -5.97
C GLN A 188 16.91 31.05 -4.78
N ILE A 189 18.10 30.51 -5.08
CA ILE A 189 19.12 30.15 -4.09
C ILE A 189 19.96 31.38 -3.77
#